data_43906ae212fe0296413b6c79a8a7cd82
#
_entry.id   43906ae212fe0296413b6c79a8a7cd82
#
_cell.length_a   1.000
_cell.length_b   1.000
_cell.length_c   1.000
_cell.angle_alpha   90.00
_cell.angle_beta   90.00
_cell.angle_gamma   90.00
#
_symmetry.space_group_name_H-M   'P 1'
#
loop_
_entity.id
_entity.type
_entity.pdbx_description
1 polymer ?
#
loop_
_entity_poly.entity_id
_entity_poly.type
_entity_poly.pdbx_seq_one_letter_code
_entity_poly.pdbx_strand_id
1 'polypeptide(L)'
;MDRNVEFIDDIKPMSDTDLFRVKGVKGVDWAVAFYKGLVRARMEKGDFHQVILLGIDDATLIGAPEGLFMGTLSDLRTPEAVIMDDAGYARIWPGEPFVLGKVFEMNDHRAVLVGITKASRTFQSFPIIYTRYSQAVLFAPSERKVLSFVLANPKPGIPAEDVCRTITTQTGLQALTRDQFMKKTIRHFLMKTGIPVNFGITVMLGFLVGTAIAGQTFYLFTIENIKQFGALKAMGTSNRTILLMVLSQAVQVGIVGYGVGVGLAALFGWGTRGLTKLAFFMPWQVLVLTAVAVFLIILLASLLSIRKVLVVDPAIVFRG
;
A
#
# COMPACT_ATOMS: atom_id res chain seq x y z
N MET A 1 -21.42 -9.11 5.79
CA MET A 1 -21.47 -7.71 5.35
C MET A 1 -22.62 -7.48 4.37
N ASP A 2 -23.06 -6.24 4.20
CA ASP A 2 -24.06 -5.89 3.19
C ASP A 2 -23.58 -6.25 1.78
N ARG A 3 -24.52 -6.52 0.85
CA ARG A 3 -24.20 -6.91 -0.55
C ARG A 3 -23.45 -5.86 -1.34
N ASN A 4 -23.67 -4.60 -1.01
CA ASN A 4 -23.14 -3.46 -1.74
C ASN A 4 -21.76 -3.00 -1.23
N VAL A 5 -21.21 -3.68 -0.22
CA VAL A 5 -19.86 -3.38 0.27
C VAL A 5 -18.82 -3.77 -0.78
N GLU A 6 -18.05 -2.80 -1.25
CA GLU A 6 -17.05 -3.02 -2.29
C GLU A 6 -15.62 -3.15 -1.74
N PHE A 7 -15.30 -2.45 -0.66
CA PHE A 7 -13.96 -2.45 -0.03
C PHE A 7 -14.07 -2.22 1.47
N ILE A 8 -12.97 -2.30 2.18
CA ILE A 8 -12.93 -2.33 3.65
C ILE A 8 -13.46 -1.07 4.33
N ASP A 9 -13.39 0.09 3.67
CA ASP A 9 -13.87 1.37 4.20
C ASP A 9 -15.27 1.75 3.68
N ASP A 10 -15.86 0.95 2.80
CA ASP A 10 -17.24 1.11 2.32
C ASP A 10 -18.21 0.45 3.33
N ILE A 11 -18.48 1.15 4.40
CA ILE A 11 -19.32 0.65 5.49
C ILE A 11 -20.78 0.88 5.14
N LYS A 12 -21.53 -0.21 5.03
CA LYS A 12 -22.99 -0.19 4.85
C LYS A 12 -23.65 -0.67 6.14
N PRO A 13 -24.71 0.02 6.61
CA PRO A 13 -25.40 -0.35 7.83
C PRO A 13 -26.08 -1.72 7.68
N MET A 14 -25.90 -2.55 8.68
CA MET A 14 -26.58 -3.83 8.82
C MET A 14 -27.46 -3.81 10.08
N SER A 15 -28.51 -4.60 10.09
CA SER A 15 -29.36 -4.78 11.27
C SER A 15 -28.68 -5.70 12.28
N ASP A 16 -28.92 -5.46 13.57
CA ASP A 16 -28.47 -6.37 14.64
C ASP A 16 -29.05 -7.79 14.48
N THR A 17 -30.22 -7.91 13.84
CA THR A 17 -30.82 -9.21 13.50
C THR A 17 -29.98 -10.00 12.49
N ASP A 18 -29.18 -9.35 11.67
CA ASP A 18 -28.31 -10.01 10.69
C ASP A 18 -27.22 -10.84 11.36
N LEU A 19 -26.72 -10.41 12.52
CA LEU A 19 -25.81 -11.22 13.33
C LEU A 19 -26.46 -12.57 13.70
N PHE A 20 -27.69 -12.55 14.16
CA PHE A 20 -28.42 -13.78 14.58
C PHE A 20 -28.76 -14.65 13.36
N ARG A 21 -29.11 -14.04 12.22
CA ARG A 21 -29.32 -14.75 10.97
C ARG A 21 -28.05 -15.51 10.52
N VAL A 22 -26.88 -14.89 10.62
CA VAL A 22 -25.59 -15.55 10.30
C VAL A 22 -25.28 -16.65 11.31
N LYS A 23 -25.52 -16.41 12.62
CA LYS A 23 -25.33 -17.43 13.67
C LYS A 23 -26.17 -18.69 13.43
N GLY A 24 -27.36 -18.53 12.86
CA GLY A 24 -28.29 -19.64 12.58
C GLY A 24 -27.94 -20.47 11.34
N VAL A 25 -26.97 -20.06 10.53
CA VAL A 25 -26.61 -20.76 9.29
C VAL A 25 -25.88 -22.08 9.61
N LYS A 26 -26.33 -23.17 8.98
CA LYS A 26 -25.67 -24.46 9.10
C LYS A 26 -24.22 -24.39 8.63
N GLY A 27 -23.29 -24.86 9.47
CA GLY A 27 -21.87 -24.84 9.17
C GLY A 27 -21.10 -23.66 9.79
N VAL A 28 -21.78 -22.66 10.35
CA VAL A 28 -21.16 -21.62 11.17
C VAL A 28 -20.91 -22.16 12.56
N ASP A 29 -19.69 -22.02 13.06
CA ASP A 29 -19.31 -22.38 14.43
C ASP A 29 -19.66 -21.23 15.39
N TRP A 30 -19.11 -20.05 15.10
CA TRP A 30 -19.43 -18.80 15.80
C TRP A 30 -19.52 -17.62 14.83
N ALA A 31 -20.28 -16.62 15.23
CA ALA A 31 -20.31 -15.34 14.56
C ALA A 31 -20.42 -14.21 15.61
N VAL A 32 -19.68 -13.13 15.39
CA VAL A 32 -19.58 -11.99 16.30
C VAL A 32 -19.75 -10.67 15.55
N ALA A 33 -20.25 -9.67 16.25
CA ALA A 33 -20.37 -8.32 15.74
C ALA A 33 -18.99 -7.66 15.65
N PHE A 34 -18.77 -6.89 14.59
CA PHE A 34 -17.57 -6.08 14.42
C PHE A 34 -17.95 -4.69 13.93
N TYR A 35 -17.54 -3.68 14.67
CA TYR A 35 -17.72 -2.28 14.31
C TYR A 35 -16.48 -1.74 13.65
N LYS A 36 -16.66 -0.96 12.57
CA LYS A 36 -15.62 -0.13 11.99
C LYS A 36 -16.23 1.22 11.63
N GLY A 37 -15.60 2.29 12.07
CA GLY A 37 -16.06 3.63 11.75
C GLY A 37 -14.96 4.66 11.86
N LEU A 38 -15.13 5.79 11.18
CA LEU A 38 -14.29 6.96 11.33
C LEU A 38 -14.93 7.90 12.34
N VAL A 39 -14.24 8.15 13.45
CA VAL A 39 -14.70 8.95 14.59
C VAL A 39 -13.75 10.11 14.84
N ARG A 40 -14.24 11.19 15.43
CA ARG A 40 -13.40 12.30 15.88
C ARG A 40 -13.04 12.11 17.34
N ALA A 41 -11.75 12.10 17.63
CA ALA A 41 -11.22 12.10 18.98
C ALA A 41 -10.77 13.51 19.36
N ARG A 42 -11.16 13.98 20.55
CA ARG A 42 -10.76 15.25 21.13
C ARG A 42 -9.71 15.00 22.21
N MET A 43 -8.54 15.61 22.08
CA MET A 43 -7.47 15.48 23.05
C MET A 43 -7.61 16.50 24.18
N GLU A 44 -6.87 16.32 25.28
CA GLU A 44 -6.89 17.22 26.44
C GLU A 44 -6.61 18.69 26.09
N LYS A 45 -5.79 18.95 25.09
CA LYS A 45 -5.46 20.30 24.59
C LYS A 45 -6.56 20.89 23.70
N GLY A 46 -7.65 20.18 23.46
CA GLY A 46 -8.75 20.61 22.61
C GLY A 46 -8.57 20.28 21.12
N ASP A 47 -7.46 19.71 20.72
CA ASP A 47 -7.20 19.31 19.34
C ASP A 47 -8.06 18.11 18.93
N PHE A 48 -8.55 18.15 17.68
CA PHE A 48 -9.36 17.07 17.11
C PHE A 48 -8.55 16.24 16.11
N HIS A 49 -8.59 14.95 16.29
CA HIS A 49 -8.01 13.97 15.36
C HIS A 49 -9.08 13.02 14.82
N GLN A 50 -9.03 12.74 13.52
CA GLN A 50 -9.81 11.65 12.96
C GLN A 50 -9.11 10.32 13.27
N VAL A 51 -9.86 9.34 13.76
CA VAL A 51 -9.38 8.03 14.15
C VAL A 51 -10.28 6.94 13.56
N ILE A 52 -9.70 5.81 13.20
CA ILE A 52 -10.45 4.61 12.82
C ILE A 52 -10.76 3.86 14.10
N LEU A 53 -12.05 3.77 14.43
CA LEU A 53 -12.54 3.02 15.59
C LEU A 53 -12.94 1.62 15.16
N LEU A 54 -12.37 0.62 15.81
CA LEU A 54 -12.66 -0.79 15.63
C LEU A 54 -13.27 -1.35 16.92
N GLY A 55 -14.52 -1.81 16.83
CA GLY A 55 -15.23 -2.45 17.91
C GLY A 55 -15.19 -3.97 17.75
N ILE A 56 -14.54 -4.64 18.69
CA ILE A 56 -14.35 -6.11 18.73
C ILE A 56 -15.35 -6.76 19.67
N ASP A 57 -15.55 -8.05 19.53
CA ASP A 57 -16.53 -8.78 20.37
C ASP A 57 -16.29 -8.60 21.86
N ASP A 58 -17.35 -8.30 22.59
CA ASP A 58 -17.28 -7.98 24.03
C ASP A 58 -16.84 -9.18 24.89
N ALA A 59 -17.27 -10.37 24.52
CA ALA A 59 -17.05 -11.58 25.32
C ALA A 59 -15.71 -12.26 24.99
N THR A 60 -15.47 -12.49 23.72
CA THR A 60 -14.33 -13.28 23.24
C THR A 60 -13.14 -12.44 22.83
N LEU A 61 -13.33 -11.12 22.64
CA LEU A 61 -12.35 -10.18 22.07
C LEU A 61 -11.86 -10.59 20.65
N ILE A 62 -12.65 -11.37 19.93
CA ILE A 62 -12.37 -11.71 18.53
C ILE A 62 -12.34 -10.43 17.70
N GLY A 63 -11.32 -10.30 16.86
CA GLY A 63 -11.03 -9.09 16.11
C GLY A 63 -9.98 -8.19 16.77
N ALA A 64 -9.42 -8.59 17.91
CA ALA A 64 -8.34 -7.88 18.59
C ALA A 64 -7.06 -7.80 17.71
N PRO A 65 -6.21 -6.78 17.94
CA PRO A 65 -4.96 -6.67 17.23
C PRO A 65 -3.97 -7.78 17.62
N GLU A 66 -3.17 -8.21 16.67
CA GLU A 66 -2.01 -9.08 16.91
C GLU A 66 -0.85 -8.25 17.44
N GLY A 67 -0.22 -8.70 18.53
CA GLY A 67 1.05 -8.12 18.99
C GLY A 67 0.93 -6.80 19.77
N LEU A 68 0.27 -6.83 20.93
CA LEU A 68 0.43 -5.77 21.93
C LEU A 68 1.86 -5.77 22.47
N PHE A 69 2.44 -4.59 22.55
CA PHE A 69 3.74 -4.43 23.21
C PHE A 69 3.65 -3.67 24.55
N MET A 70 2.50 -3.01 24.82
CA MET A 70 2.18 -2.44 26.14
C MET A 70 0.72 -2.72 26.48
N GLY A 71 0.44 -3.03 27.75
CA GLY A 71 -0.89 -3.41 28.22
C GLY A 71 -1.26 -4.85 27.90
N THR A 72 -2.47 -5.25 28.25
CA THR A 72 -3.02 -6.58 27.97
C THR A 72 -4.37 -6.48 27.28
N LEU A 73 -4.77 -7.51 26.52
CA LEU A 73 -6.10 -7.53 25.90
C LEU A 73 -7.22 -7.57 26.93
N SER A 74 -6.98 -8.17 28.11
CA SER A 74 -7.93 -8.21 29.20
C SER A 74 -8.29 -6.82 29.73
N ASP A 75 -7.40 -5.84 29.62
CA ASP A 75 -7.62 -4.47 30.08
C ASP A 75 -8.76 -3.78 29.31
N LEU A 76 -9.06 -4.24 28.07
CA LEU A 76 -10.25 -3.79 27.33
C LEU A 76 -11.57 -4.12 28.00
N ARG A 77 -11.57 -5.03 28.99
CA ARG A 77 -12.80 -5.36 29.76
C ARG A 77 -13.17 -4.25 30.74
N THR A 78 -12.27 -3.33 31.04
CA THR A 78 -12.60 -2.16 31.85
C THR A 78 -13.45 -1.17 31.05
N PRO A 79 -14.34 -0.42 31.72
CA PRO A 79 -15.11 0.64 31.06
C PRO A 79 -14.18 1.67 30.39
N GLU A 80 -14.62 2.23 29.27
CA GLU A 80 -13.93 3.31 28.55
C GLU A 80 -12.54 2.94 27.99
N ALA A 81 -12.14 1.67 28.12
CA ALA A 81 -10.82 1.20 27.72
C ALA A 81 -10.64 1.16 26.20
N VAL A 82 -9.50 1.61 25.76
CA VAL A 82 -9.10 1.57 24.35
C VAL A 82 -7.64 1.15 24.20
N ILE A 83 -7.34 0.47 23.08
CA ILE A 83 -5.98 0.17 22.62
C ILE A 83 -5.74 0.97 21.34
N MET A 84 -4.57 1.59 21.22
CA MET A 84 -4.21 2.39 20.06
C MET A 84 -2.97 1.80 19.37
N ASP A 85 -2.83 2.04 18.08
CA ASP A 85 -1.61 1.70 17.35
C ASP A 85 -0.46 2.67 17.67
N ASP A 86 0.79 2.18 17.57
CA ASP A 86 2.02 2.95 17.84
C ASP A 86 2.16 4.17 16.93
N ALA A 87 1.79 4.03 15.66
CA ALA A 87 1.84 5.12 14.70
C ALA A 87 0.80 6.21 15.02
N GLY A 88 -0.39 5.78 15.45
CA GLY A 88 -1.45 6.66 15.92
C GLY A 88 -1.06 7.43 17.17
N TYR A 89 -0.47 6.74 18.16
CA TYR A 89 0.03 7.37 19.36
C TYR A 89 1.07 8.46 19.05
N ALA A 90 2.08 8.10 18.27
CA ALA A 90 3.15 9.05 17.91
C ALA A 90 2.65 10.21 17.03
N ARG A 91 1.51 10.08 16.35
CA ARG A 91 0.86 11.18 15.60
C ARG A 91 0.11 12.13 16.52
N ILE A 92 -0.58 11.60 17.52
CA ILE A 92 -1.38 12.39 18.48
C ILE A 92 -0.47 13.08 19.50
N TRP A 93 0.54 12.36 20.01
CA TRP A 93 1.51 12.86 20.99
C TRP A 93 2.94 12.81 20.43
N PRO A 94 3.30 13.72 19.50
CA PRO A 94 4.61 13.70 18.86
C PRO A 94 5.74 13.97 19.86
N GLY A 95 6.73 13.06 19.88
CA GLY A 95 7.90 13.18 20.77
C GLY A 95 7.69 12.73 22.22
N GLU A 96 6.46 12.37 22.60
CA GLU A 96 6.22 11.83 23.93
C GLU A 96 6.51 10.32 24.00
N PRO A 97 7.05 9.83 25.12
CA PRO A 97 7.23 8.39 25.32
C PRO A 97 5.88 7.69 25.39
N PHE A 98 5.86 6.40 25.06
CA PHE A 98 4.65 5.59 25.17
C PHE A 98 4.27 5.43 26.65
N VAL A 99 3.09 5.95 27.02
CA VAL A 99 2.56 5.88 28.39
C VAL A 99 1.10 5.47 28.32
N LEU A 100 0.72 4.50 29.17
CA LEU A 100 -0.66 4.09 29.36
C LEU A 100 -1.40 5.04 30.31
N GLY A 101 -2.73 5.00 30.31
CA GLY A 101 -3.56 5.84 31.17
C GLY A 101 -3.88 7.23 30.60
N LYS A 102 -3.42 7.55 29.39
CA LYS A 102 -3.82 8.79 28.74
C LYS A 102 -5.31 8.80 28.47
N VAL A 103 -5.92 9.96 28.73
CA VAL A 103 -7.37 10.18 28.59
C VAL A 103 -7.64 11.12 27.42
N PHE A 104 -8.68 10.83 26.68
CA PHE A 104 -9.20 11.68 25.61
C PHE A 104 -10.69 11.41 25.41
N GLU A 105 -11.36 12.15 24.56
CA GLU A 105 -12.79 12.05 24.34
C GLU A 105 -13.10 11.59 22.92
N MET A 106 -14.10 10.75 22.75
CA MET A 106 -14.72 10.41 21.47
C MET A 106 -16.23 10.54 21.61
N ASN A 107 -16.85 11.41 20.79
CA ASN A 107 -18.29 11.65 20.83
C ASN A 107 -18.81 11.94 22.26
N ASP A 108 -18.15 12.85 22.96
CA ASP A 108 -18.44 13.27 24.34
C ASP A 108 -18.35 12.15 25.41
N HIS A 109 -17.78 11.02 25.05
CA HIS A 109 -17.47 9.92 25.98
C HIS A 109 -15.96 9.86 26.24
N ARG A 110 -15.62 9.65 27.50
CA ARG A 110 -14.23 9.50 27.94
C ARG A 110 -13.66 8.18 27.40
N ALA A 111 -12.42 8.22 26.91
CA ALA A 111 -11.66 7.06 26.51
C ALA A 111 -10.32 7.02 27.23
N VAL A 112 -9.92 5.85 27.74
CA VAL A 112 -8.68 5.63 28.50
C VAL A 112 -7.80 4.66 27.76
N LEU A 113 -6.57 5.09 27.44
CA LEU A 113 -5.59 4.27 26.76
C LEU A 113 -5.01 3.19 27.69
N VAL A 114 -5.40 1.94 27.49
CA VAL A 114 -4.95 0.80 28.32
C VAL A 114 -3.92 -0.09 27.62
N GLY A 115 -3.69 0.11 26.33
CA GLY A 115 -2.70 -0.69 25.61
C GLY A 115 -2.25 -0.04 24.31
N ILE A 116 -1.06 -0.45 23.85
CA ILE A 116 -0.50 0.00 22.58
C ILE A 116 -0.12 -1.23 21.77
N THR A 117 -0.55 -1.23 20.51
CA THR A 117 -0.29 -2.31 19.55
C THR A 117 0.58 -1.85 18.42
N LYS A 118 1.26 -2.78 17.79
CA LYS A 118 2.02 -2.54 16.57
C LYS A 118 1.12 -2.76 15.38
N ALA A 119 0.62 -1.70 14.78
CA ALA A 119 -0.22 -1.83 13.61
C ALA A 119 0.60 -1.81 12.32
N SER A 120 0.11 -2.54 11.30
CA SER A 120 0.64 -2.42 9.96
C SER A 120 0.28 -1.04 9.40
N ARG A 121 1.28 -0.33 8.89
CA ARG A 121 1.08 0.98 8.26
C ARG A 121 0.24 0.80 7.01
N THR A 122 -0.81 1.61 6.90
CA THR A 122 -1.69 1.65 5.74
C THR A 122 -1.48 2.94 4.95
N PHE A 123 -2.07 3.03 3.76
CA PHE A 123 -2.10 4.26 2.98
C PHE A 123 -2.85 5.39 3.69
N GLN A 124 -3.87 5.05 4.47
CA GLN A 124 -4.58 6.00 5.34
C GLN A 124 -3.86 6.08 6.68
N SER A 125 -3.24 7.22 6.95
CA SER A 125 -2.45 7.46 8.16
C SER A 125 -3.31 7.86 9.36
N PHE A 126 -4.56 7.37 9.49
CA PHE A 126 -5.38 7.63 10.66
C PHE A 126 -4.97 6.69 11.81
N PRO A 127 -4.94 7.19 13.06
CA PRO A 127 -4.78 6.35 14.23
C PRO A 127 -5.85 5.27 14.28
N ILE A 128 -5.48 4.05 14.63
CA ILE A 128 -6.41 2.93 14.79
C ILE A 128 -6.64 2.72 16.28
N ILE A 129 -7.89 2.73 16.67
CA ILE A 129 -8.33 2.52 18.06
C ILE A 129 -9.19 1.27 18.12
N TYR A 130 -8.81 0.35 18.99
CA TYR A 130 -9.57 -0.86 19.29
C TYR A 130 -10.27 -0.70 20.63
N THR A 131 -11.53 -1.11 20.69
CA THR A 131 -12.31 -1.19 21.92
C THR A 131 -13.36 -2.28 21.79
N ARG A 132 -14.09 -2.59 22.85
CA ARG A 132 -15.21 -3.53 22.77
C ARG A 132 -16.35 -2.97 21.93
N TYR A 133 -17.12 -3.84 21.30
CA TYR A 133 -18.24 -3.46 20.43
C TYR A 133 -19.24 -2.55 21.12
N SER A 134 -19.62 -2.88 22.36
CA SER A 134 -20.53 -2.05 23.16
C SER A 134 -20.00 -0.64 23.39
N GLN A 135 -18.71 -0.50 23.67
CA GLN A 135 -18.05 0.80 23.83
C GLN A 135 -17.90 1.53 22.49
N ALA A 136 -17.57 0.82 21.41
CA ALA A 136 -17.46 1.41 20.09
C ALA A 136 -18.78 2.06 19.64
N VAL A 137 -19.90 1.44 19.92
CA VAL A 137 -21.24 2.00 19.64
C VAL A 137 -21.51 3.27 20.47
N LEU A 138 -20.98 3.39 21.69
CA LEU A 138 -21.09 4.61 22.50
C LEU A 138 -20.20 5.73 21.94
N PHE A 139 -18.98 5.41 21.51
CA PHE A 139 -18.03 6.35 20.92
C PHE A 139 -18.43 6.79 19.51
N ALA A 140 -19.27 6.02 18.83
CA ALA A 140 -19.76 6.36 17.50
C ALA A 140 -20.83 7.45 17.56
N PRO A 141 -20.86 8.41 16.61
CA PRO A 141 -22.00 9.31 16.44
C PRO A 141 -23.30 8.53 16.23
N SER A 142 -24.42 9.10 16.67
CA SER A 142 -25.75 8.44 16.65
C SER A 142 -26.14 7.90 15.26
N GLU A 143 -25.78 8.63 14.19
CA GLU A 143 -26.05 8.26 12.80
C GLU A 143 -25.20 7.08 12.31
N ARG A 144 -24.14 6.72 13.05
CA ARG A 144 -23.18 5.66 12.71
C ARG A 144 -23.17 4.49 13.69
N LYS A 145 -24.18 4.42 14.58
CA LYS A 145 -24.37 3.32 15.52
C LYS A 145 -24.97 2.11 14.82
N VAL A 146 -24.22 1.53 13.90
CA VAL A 146 -24.71 0.43 13.06
C VAL A 146 -23.71 -0.72 13.05
N LEU A 147 -24.22 -1.94 12.94
CA LEU A 147 -23.41 -3.12 12.72
C LEU A 147 -22.69 -2.99 11.36
N SER A 148 -21.36 -2.95 11.37
CA SER A 148 -20.58 -2.77 10.16
C SER A 148 -20.28 -4.10 9.46
N PHE A 149 -19.83 -5.08 10.24
CA PHE A 149 -19.46 -6.41 9.75
C PHE A 149 -19.85 -7.48 10.77
N VAL A 150 -20.08 -8.68 10.27
CA VAL A 150 -20.16 -9.90 11.08
C VAL A 150 -18.94 -10.74 10.76
N LEU A 151 -18.12 -11.05 11.76
CA LEU A 151 -17.05 -12.02 11.66
C LEU A 151 -17.60 -13.39 12.01
N ALA A 152 -17.35 -14.38 11.18
CA ALA A 152 -17.83 -15.75 11.37
C ALA A 152 -16.71 -16.76 11.09
N ASN A 153 -16.76 -17.88 11.78
CA ASN A 153 -15.83 -18.98 11.59
C ASN A 153 -16.61 -20.24 11.19
N PRO A 154 -16.12 -21.03 10.22
CA PRO A 154 -16.72 -22.29 9.87
C PRO A 154 -16.47 -23.33 10.95
N LYS A 155 -17.37 -24.32 11.09
CA LYS A 155 -17.13 -25.51 11.92
C LYS A 155 -15.92 -26.29 11.41
N PRO A 156 -15.18 -26.96 12.30
CA PRO A 156 -14.06 -27.79 11.89
C PRO A 156 -14.48 -28.81 10.81
N GLY A 157 -13.67 -28.93 9.76
CA GLY A 157 -13.92 -29.85 8.65
C GLY A 157 -14.83 -29.31 7.53
N ILE A 158 -15.39 -28.09 7.66
CA ILE A 158 -16.18 -27.47 6.58
C ILE A 158 -15.35 -26.38 5.90
N PRO A 159 -15.21 -26.40 4.57
CA PRO A 159 -14.50 -25.34 3.85
C PRO A 159 -15.17 -23.97 4.07
N ALA A 160 -14.37 -22.94 4.35
CA ALA A 160 -14.87 -21.59 4.58
C ALA A 160 -15.67 -21.05 3.37
N GLU A 161 -15.29 -21.42 2.16
CA GLU A 161 -15.97 -21.00 0.93
C GLU A 161 -17.41 -21.55 0.84
N ASP A 162 -17.64 -22.78 1.29
CA ASP A 162 -18.98 -23.40 1.28
C ASP A 162 -19.88 -22.71 2.32
N VAL A 163 -19.33 -22.39 3.49
CA VAL A 163 -20.05 -21.62 4.51
C VAL A 163 -20.36 -20.20 4.01
N CYS A 164 -19.44 -19.54 3.37
CA CYS A 164 -19.68 -18.23 2.74
C CYS A 164 -20.81 -18.29 1.70
N ARG A 165 -20.82 -19.32 0.86
CA ARG A 165 -21.89 -19.54 -0.13
C ARG A 165 -23.24 -19.76 0.55
N THR A 166 -23.27 -20.59 1.61
CA THR A 166 -24.49 -20.88 2.37
C THR A 166 -25.03 -19.63 3.07
N ILE A 167 -24.16 -18.84 3.73
CA ILE A 167 -24.56 -17.57 4.33
C ILE A 167 -25.17 -16.65 3.27
N THR A 168 -24.51 -16.50 2.12
CA THR A 168 -24.97 -15.61 1.05
C THR A 168 -26.36 -16.03 0.52
N THR A 169 -26.59 -17.32 0.33
CA THR A 169 -27.88 -17.81 -0.20
C THR A 169 -29.00 -17.72 0.80
N GLN A 170 -28.75 -18.03 2.08
CA GLN A 170 -29.80 -18.06 3.10
C GLN A 170 -30.12 -16.69 3.69
N THR A 171 -29.11 -15.82 3.85
CA THR A 171 -29.32 -14.52 4.52
C THR A 171 -29.45 -13.36 3.54
N GLY A 172 -29.00 -13.54 2.31
CA GLY A 172 -28.94 -12.46 1.33
C GLY A 172 -27.76 -11.49 1.57
N LEU A 173 -26.97 -11.67 2.61
CA LEU A 173 -25.77 -10.91 2.90
C LEU A 173 -24.62 -11.40 2.03
N GLN A 174 -23.60 -10.56 1.84
CA GLN A 174 -22.36 -10.99 1.20
C GLN A 174 -21.42 -11.59 2.25
N ALA A 175 -21.06 -12.87 2.09
CA ALA A 175 -20.05 -13.54 2.87
C ALA A 175 -18.85 -13.86 1.97
N LEU A 176 -17.67 -13.48 2.42
CA LEU A 176 -16.39 -13.69 1.69
C LEU A 176 -15.35 -14.22 2.67
N THR A 177 -14.46 -15.07 2.18
CA THR A 177 -13.25 -15.40 2.93
C THR A 177 -12.31 -14.17 2.99
N ARG A 178 -11.34 -14.19 3.92
CA ARG A 178 -10.33 -13.13 4.05
C ARG A 178 -9.67 -12.82 2.70
N ASP A 179 -9.24 -13.85 1.98
CA ASP A 179 -8.55 -13.70 0.69
C ASP A 179 -9.46 -13.15 -0.40
N GLN A 180 -10.71 -13.59 -0.44
CA GLN A 180 -11.69 -13.08 -1.39
C GLN A 180 -11.99 -11.60 -1.12
N PHE A 181 -12.15 -11.20 0.14
CA PHE A 181 -12.40 -9.81 0.51
C PHE A 181 -11.18 -8.92 0.24
N MET A 182 -9.98 -9.41 0.54
CA MET A 182 -8.73 -8.73 0.20
C MET A 182 -8.60 -8.50 -1.31
N LYS A 183 -8.82 -9.55 -2.13
CA LYS A 183 -8.80 -9.43 -3.59
C LYS A 183 -9.87 -8.47 -4.12
N LYS A 184 -11.07 -8.48 -3.54
CA LYS A 184 -12.16 -7.55 -3.89
C LYS A 184 -11.76 -6.11 -3.60
N THR A 185 -11.21 -5.84 -2.42
CA THR A 185 -10.73 -4.52 -2.01
C THR A 185 -9.61 -4.02 -2.94
N ILE A 186 -8.60 -4.85 -3.22
CA ILE A 186 -7.53 -4.50 -4.17
C ILE A 186 -8.09 -4.20 -5.55
N ARG A 187 -9.00 -5.04 -6.05
CA ARG A 187 -9.64 -4.83 -7.36
C ARG A 187 -10.41 -3.52 -7.41
N HIS A 188 -11.12 -3.16 -6.34
CA HIS A 188 -11.82 -1.88 -6.26
C HIS A 188 -10.84 -0.72 -6.41
N PHE A 189 -9.74 -0.71 -5.64
CA PHE A 189 -8.73 0.35 -5.73
C PHE A 189 -8.06 0.40 -7.11
N LEU A 190 -7.78 -0.74 -7.72
CA LEU A 190 -7.15 -0.79 -9.04
C LEU A 190 -8.08 -0.34 -10.18
N MET A 191 -9.38 -0.68 -10.11
CA MET A 191 -10.29 -0.52 -11.23
C MET A 191 -11.21 0.70 -11.10
N LYS A 192 -11.56 1.10 -9.86
CA LYS A 192 -12.59 2.13 -9.61
C LYS A 192 -12.02 3.43 -9.05
N THR A 193 -10.73 3.48 -8.70
CA THR A 193 -10.10 4.72 -8.23
C THR A 193 -9.15 5.27 -9.29
N GLY A 194 -8.95 6.59 -9.30
CA GLY A 194 -7.98 7.25 -10.17
C GLY A 194 -6.51 7.03 -9.76
N ILE A 195 -6.26 6.33 -8.62
CA ILE A 195 -4.92 6.16 -8.06
C ILE A 195 -3.96 5.47 -9.05
N PRO A 196 -4.30 4.29 -9.64
CA PRO A 196 -3.40 3.63 -10.58
C PRO A 196 -3.20 4.43 -11.87
N VAL A 197 -4.20 5.19 -12.30
CA VAL A 197 -4.11 6.05 -13.49
C VAL A 197 -3.09 7.16 -13.25
N ASN A 198 -3.17 7.86 -12.11
CA ASN A 198 -2.23 8.92 -11.77
C ASN A 198 -0.79 8.40 -11.66
N PHE A 199 -0.59 7.27 -10.99
CA PHE A 199 0.73 6.65 -10.92
C PHE A 199 1.21 6.16 -12.28
N GLY A 200 0.33 5.58 -13.09
CA GLY A 200 0.61 5.14 -14.45
C GLY A 200 1.06 6.28 -15.35
N ILE A 201 0.38 7.42 -15.31
CA ILE A 201 0.77 8.64 -16.04
C ILE A 201 2.16 9.11 -15.61
N THR A 202 2.41 9.19 -14.30
CA THR A 202 3.71 9.62 -13.77
C THR A 202 4.85 8.71 -14.23
N VAL A 203 4.65 7.39 -14.15
CA VAL A 203 5.63 6.39 -14.62
C VAL A 203 5.86 6.51 -16.13
N MET A 204 4.78 6.67 -16.91
CA MET A 204 4.85 6.81 -18.36
C MET A 204 5.58 8.09 -18.75
N LEU A 205 5.31 9.22 -18.10
CA LEU A 205 6.04 10.47 -18.32
C LEU A 205 7.52 10.32 -17.99
N GLY A 206 7.85 9.70 -16.85
CA GLY A 206 9.23 9.42 -16.47
C GLY A 206 9.96 8.54 -17.51
N PHE A 207 9.27 7.52 -18.04
CA PHE A 207 9.79 6.65 -19.09
C PHE A 207 10.05 7.42 -20.40
N LEU A 208 9.10 8.24 -20.84
CA LEU A 208 9.21 9.04 -22.06
C LEU A 208 10.35 10.06 -21.97
N VAL A 209 10.39 10.82 -20.88
CA VAL A 209 11.45 11.83 -20.63
C VAL A 209 12.80 11.15 -20.50
N GLY A 210 12.89 10.06 -19.74
CA GLY A 210 14.12 9.28 -19.60
C GLY A 210 14.64 8.75 -20.94
N THR A 211 13.74 8.22 -21.78
CA THR A 211 14.09 7.75 -23.14
C THR A 211 14.57 8.89 -24.03
N ALA A 212 13.90 10.05 -24.00
CA ALA A 212 14.27 11.21 -24.80
C ALA A 212 15.65 11.74 -24.39
N ILE A 213 15.90 11.93 -23.09
CA ILE A 213 17.19 12.42 -22.56
C ILE A 213 18.30 11.42 -22.87
N ALA A 214 18.10 10.12 -22.57
CA ALA A 214 19.08 9.10 -22.88
C ALA A 214 19.36 9.02 -24.39
N GLY A 215 18.33 9.05 -25.23
CA GLY A 215 18.47 9.06 -26.68
C GLY A 215 19.28 10.25 -27.20
N GLN A 216 18.99 11.45 -26.70
CA GLN A 216 19.74 12.67 -27.05
C GLN A 216 21.18 12.57 -26.58
N THR A 217 21.44 12.11 -25.37
CA THR A 217 22.82 12.00 -24.84
C THR A 217 23.62 10.98 -25.62
N PHE A 218 23.09 9.81 -25.94
CA PHE A 218 23.77 8.82 -26.77
C PHE A 218 23.98 9.31 -28.21
N TYR A 219 23.02 10.06 -28.75
CA TYR A 219 23.14 10.65 -30.07
C TYR A 219 24.28 11.67 -30.12
N LEU A 220 24.37 12.59 -29.16
CA LEU A 220 25.44 13.59 -29.06
C LEU A 220 26.80 12.90 -28.87
N PHE A 221 26.89 11.94 -27.94
CA PHE A 221 28.12 11.15 -27.75
C PHE A 221 28.59 10.49 -29.04
N THR A 222 27.67 9.95 -29.83
CA THR A 222 27.98 9.32 -31.10
C THR A 222 28.51 10.32 -32.12
N ILE A 223 27.93 11.52 -32.21
CA ILE A 223 28.38 12.57 -33.12
C ILE A 223 29.77 13.09 -32.74
N GLU A 224 29.99 13.34 -31.45
CA GLU A 224 31.31 13.81 -30.97
C GLU A 224 32.43 12.80 -31.22
N ASN A 225 32.13 11.51 -31.17
CA ASN A 225 33.08 10.43 -31.39
C ASN A 225 33.06 9.86 -32.81
N ILE A 226 32.39 10.52 -33.77
CA ILE A 226 32.15 9.97 -35.10
C ILE A 226 33.46 9.73 -35.87
N LYS A 227 34.47 10.60 -35.70
CA LYS A 227 35.81 10.46 -36.28
C LYS A 227 36.54 9.23 -35.75
N GLN A 228 36.39 8.91 -34.47
CA GLN A 228 36.97 7.72 -33.82
C GLN A 228 36.34 6.43 -34.36
N PHE A 229 35.00 6.42 -34.52
CA PHE A 229 34.31 5.30 -35.14
C PHE A 229 34.69 5.12 -36.63
N GLY A 230 34.89 6.24 -37.36
CA GLY A 230 35.38 6.21 -38.71
C GLY A 230 36.81 5.63 -38.83
N ALA A 231 37.73 6.02 -37.92
CA ALA A 231 39.06 5.47 -37.84
C ALA A 231 39.07 3.96 -37.57
N LEU A 232 38.22 3.48 -36.63
CA LEU A 232 38.06 2.05 -36.37
C LEU A 232 37.56 1.29 -37.61
N LYS A 233 36.62 1.85 -38.38
CA LYS A 233 36.17 1.27 -39.66
C LYS A 233 37.27 1.24 -40.70
N ALA A 234 38.05 2.31 -40.82
CA ALA A 234 39.18 2.36 -41.75
C ALA A 234 40.25 1.29 -41.43
N MET A 235 40.42 0.95 -40.14
CA MET A 235 41.27 -0.16 -39.69
C MET A 235 40.66 -1.57 -39.87
N GLY A 236 39.44 -1.67 -40.45
CA GLY A 236 38.79 -2.94 -40.75
C GLY A 236 37.85 -3.46 -39.69
N THR A 237 37.50 -2.66 -38.67
CA THR A 237 36.54 -3.08 -37.63
C THR A 237 35.15 -3.26 -38.22
N SER A 238 34.54 -4.40 -37.95
CA SER A 238 33.19 -4.70 -38.44
C SER A 238 32.11 -3.84 -37.78
N ASN A 239 31.01 -3.60 -38.49
CA ASN A 239 29.86 -2.88 -37.95
C ASN A 239 29.26 -3.56 -36.69
N ARG A 240 29.35 -4.89 -36.61
CA ARG A 240 28.89 -5.66 -35.44
C ARG A 240 29.74 -5.36 -34.20
N THR A 241 31.05 -5.26 -34.36
CA THR A 241 31.95 -4.94 -33.24
C THR A 241 31.72 -3.54 -32.73
N ILE A 242 31.54 -2.53 -33.61
CA ILE A 242 31.22 -1.16 -33.20
C ILE A 242 29.85 -1.11 -32.48
N LEU A 243 28.87 -1.82 -33.01
CA LEU A 243 27.55 -1.94 -32.38
C LEU A 243 27.63 -2.53 -30.95
N LEU A 244 28.39 -3.60 -30.77
CA LEU A 244 28.62 -4.20 -29.46
C LEU A 244 29.37 -3.26 -28.50
N MET A 245 30.33 -2.48 -29.00
CA MET A 245 31.01 -1.48 -28.18
C MET A 245 30.06 -0.40 -27.68
N VAL A 246 29.25 0.19 -28.54
CA VAL A 246 28.25 1.20 -28.16
C VAL A 246 27.21 0.60 -27.21
N LEU A 247 26.73 -0.60 -27.46
CA LEU A 247 25.76 -1.28 -26.60
C LEU A 247 26.35 -1.59 -25.23
N SER A 248 27.58 -2.06 -25.15
CA SER A 248 28.25 -2.34 -23.87
C SER A 248 28.41 -1.09 -23.01
N GLN A 249 28.80 0.04 -23.64
CA GLN A 249 28.87 1.33 -22.97
C GLN A 249 27.50 1.77 -22.46
N ALA A 250 26.45 1.65 -23.29
CA ALA A 250 25.08 1.97 -22.91
C ALA A 250 24.60 1.13 -21.73
N VAL A 251 24.88 -0.18 -21.71
CA VAL A 251 24.53 -1.06 -20.60
C VAL A 251 25.27 -0.68 -19.31
N GLN A 252 26.57 -0.34 -19.39
CA GLN A 252 27.33 0.11 -18.22
C GLN A 252 26.73 1.38 -17.60
N VAL A 253 26.44 2.39 -18.46
CA VAL A 253 25.76 3.63 -18.01
C VAL A 253 24.41 3.32 -17.39
N GLY A 254 23.65 2.39 -17.98
CA GLY A 254 22.37 1.97 -17.45
C GLY A 254 22.44 1.28 -16.10
N ILE A 255 23.43 0.40 -15.90
CA ILE A 255 23.62 -0.26 -14.59
C ILE A 255 23.94 0.77 -13.50
N VAL A 256 24.85 1.71 -13.80
CA VAL A 256 25.20 2.78 -12.85
C VAL A 256 23.99 3.67 -12.59
N GLY A 257 23.30 4.12 -13.64
CA GLY A 257 22.10 4.97 -13.52
C GLY A 257 20.96 4.29 -12.75
N TYR A 258 20.74 3.00 -13.02
CA TYR A 258 19.77 2.20 -12.27
C TYR A 258 20.14 2.12 -10.79
N GLY A 259 21.40 1.82 -10.46
CA GLY A 259 21.88 1.74 -9.07
C GLY A 259 21.71 3.05 -8.32
N VAL A 260 22.08 4.17 -8.94
CA VAL A 260 21.89 5.52 -8.37
C VAL A 260 20.41 5.82 -8.20
N GLY A 261 19.57 5.56 -9.20
CA GLY A 261 18.13 5.80 -9.16
C GLY A 261 17.43 5.01 -8.05
N VAL A 262 17.71 3.71 -7.94
CA VAL A 262 17.19 2.85 -6.87
C VAL A 262 17.71 3.30 -5.51
N GLY A 263 19.00 3.65 -5.40
CA GLY A 263 19.58 4.16 -4.16
C GLY A 263 18.90 5.44 -3.67
N LEU A 264 18.69 6.42 -4.55
CA LEU A 264 17.98 7.66 -4.20
C LEU A 264 16.51 7.41 -3.82
N ALA A 265 15.82 6.53 -4.54
CA ALA A 265 14.44 6.14 -4.19
C ALA A 265 14.38 5.45 -2.83
N ALA A 266 15.34 4.59 -2.50
CA ALA A 266 15.42 3.92 -1.21
C ALA A 266 15.73 4.90 -0.07
N LEU A 267 16.65 5.85 -0.28
CA LEU A 267 16.96 6.91 0.68
C LEU A 267 15.75 7.81 0.95
N PHE A 268 15.05 8.24 -0.11
CA PHE A 268 13.82 9.00 0.03
C PHE A 268 12.75 8.20 0.82
N GLY A 269 12.54 6.94 0.46
CA GLY A 269 11.58 6.09 1.14
C GLY A 269 11.94 5.82 2.60
N TRP A 270 13.24 5.71 2.92
CA TRP A 270 13.69 5.59 4.31
C TRP A 270 13.43 6.86 5.10
N GLY A 271 13.72 8.03 4.53
CA GLY A 271 13.44 9.33 5.14
C GLY A 271 11.94 9.56 5.40
N THR A 272 11.07 9.15 4.46
CA THR A 272 9.61 9.32 4.63
C THR A 272 9.02 8.44 5.73
N ARG A 273 9.63 7.31 6.08
CA ARG A 273 9.19 6.48 7.21
C ARG A 273 9.22 7.22 8.55
N GLY A 274 10.19 8.13 8.73
CA GLY A 274 10.33 8.91 9.95
C GLY A 274 9.48 10.19 9.98
N LEU A 275 9.49 10.96 8.90
CA LEU A 275 8.89 12.30 8.83
C LEU A 275 7.38 12.27 8.55
N THR A 276 6.95 11.50 7.55
CA THR A 276 5.55 11.50 7.09
C THR A 276 4.75 10.28 7.51
N LYS A 277 5.40 9.29 8.13
CA LYS A 277 4.82 8.01 8.54
C LYS A 277 4.11 7.25 7.40
N LEU A 278 4.50 7.54 6.14
CA LEU A 278 4.01 6.83 4.98
C LEU A 278 4.56 5.40 4.97
N ALA A 279 3.71 4.46 4.58
CA ALA A 279 4.11 3.08 4.35
C ALA A 279 4.96 3.01 3.08
N PHE A 280 6.29 3.05 3.23
CA PHE A 280 7.20 2.79 2.13
C PHE A 280 7.59 1.31 2.13
N PHE A 281 7.30 0.64 1.05
CA PHE A 281 7.68 -0.74 0.80
C PHE A 281 8.22 -0.87 -0.62
N MET A 282 9.40 -1.45 -0.76
CA MET A 282 10.08 -1.67 -2.04
C MET A 282 10.22 -3.18 -2.30
N PRO A 283 9.20 -3.81 -2.87
CA PRO A 283 9.25 -5.23 -3.16
C PRO A 283 10.23 -5.52 -4.31
N TRP A 284 10.87 -6.68 -4.28
CA TRP A 284 11.83 -7.09 -5.31
C TRP A 284 11.25 -7.09 -6.74
N GLN A 285 9.93 -7.33 -6.87
CA GLN A 285 9.22 -7.29 -8.15
C GLN A 285 9.30 -5.91 -8.82
N VAL A 286 9.21 -4.83 -8.02
CA VAL A 286 9.33 -3.46 -8.51
C VAL A 286 10.77 -3.19 -8.96
N LEU A 287 11.77 -3.72 -8.24
CA LEU A 287 13.17 -3.60 -8.65
C LEU A 287 13.43 -4.27 -9.99
N VAL A 288 12.92 -5.49 -10.19
CA VAL A 288 13.04 -6.18 -11.47
C VAL A 288 12.30 -5.44 -12.59
N LEU A 289 11.07 -4.99 -12.33
CA LEU A 289 10.28 -4.25 -13.32
C LEU A 289 11.00 -2.96 -13.76
N THR A 290 11.54 -2.20 -12.82
CA THR A 290 12.31 -0.98 -13.13
C THR A 290 13.62 -1.27 -13.83
N ALA A 291 14.32 -2.36 -13.49
CA ALA A 291 15.51 -2.80 -14.22
C ALA A 291 15.18 -3.12 -15.69
N VAL A 292 14.08 -3.83 -15.95
CA VAL A 292 13.60 -4.11 -17.31
C VAL A 292 13.25 -2.82 -18.05
N ALA A 293 12.56 -1.87 -17.38
CA ALA A 293 12.22 -0.58 -17.97
C ALA A 293 13.47 0.22 -18.35
N VAL A 294 14.49 0.30 -17.48
CA VAL A 294 15.77 0.96 -17.77
C VAL A 294 16.49 0.27 -18.93
N PHE A 295 16.50 -1.06 -18.96
CA PHE A 295 17.08 -1.81 -20.08
C PHE A 295 16.39 -1.48 -21.41
N LEU A 296 15.06 -1.38 -21.43
CA LEU A 296 14.29 -0.95 -22.61
C LEU A 296 14.63 0.48 -23.03
N ILE A 297 14.76 1.42 -22.09
CA ILE A 297 15.20 2.80 -22.36
C ILE A 297 16.56 2.79 -23.05
N ILE A 298 17.53 2.05 -22.51
CA ILE A 298 18.87 1.95 -23.04
C ILE A 298 18.84 1.36 -24.46
N LEU A 299 18.07 0.31 -24.67
CA LEU A 299 17.94 -0.34 -25.98
C LEU A 299 17.36 0.64 -27.02
N LEU A 300 16.28 1.35 -26.68
CA LEU A 300 15.67 2.35 -27.57
C LEU A 300 16.62 3.50 -27.87
N ALA A 301 17.28 4.04 -26.85
CA ALA A 301 18.23 5.13 -26.97
C ALA A 301 19.44 4.74 -27.84
N SER A 302 19.99 3.53 -27.64
CA SER A 302 21.12 3.03 -28.42
C SER A 302 20.75 2.77 -29.88
N LEU A 303 19.55 2.24 -30.16
CA LEU A 303 19.07 2.02 -31.53
C LEU A 303 18.97 3.31 -32.34
N LEU A 304 18.53 4.41 -31.70
CA LEU A 304 18.49 5.72 -32.36
C LEU A 304 19.89 6.24 -32.71
N SER A 305 20.87 6.04 -31.83
CA SER A 305 22.25 6.45 -32.00
C SER A 305 23.02 5.60 -33.05
N ILE A 306 22.80 4.28 -33.00
CA ILE A 306 23.50 3.29 -33.84
C ILE A 306 23.27 3.51 -35.32
N ARG A 307 22.08 3.94 -35.76
CA ARG A 307 21.82 4.23 -37.19
C ARG A 307 22.81 5.23 -37.78
N LYS A 308 23.22 6.24 -37.01
CA LYS A 308 24.22 7.22 -37.46
C LYS A 308 25.59 6.60 -37.61
N VAL A 309 26.04 5.76 -36.69
CA VAL A 309 27.34 5.09 -36.73
C VAL A 309 27.48 4.12 -37.93
N LEU A 310 26.38 3.41 -38.21
CA LEU A 310 26.38 2.43 -39.32
C LEU A 310 26.54 3.11 -40.71
N VAL A 311 25.99 4.30 -40.87
CA VAL A 311 26.01 5.07 -42.14
C VAL A 311 27.31 5.91 -42.31
N VAL A 312 28.18 5.96 -41.28
CA VAL A 312 29.43 6.74 -41.37
C VAL A 312 30.36 6.17 -42.44
N ASP A 313 30.72 7.03 -43.41
CA ASP A 313 31.74 6.75 -44.42
C ASP A 313 33.13 6.82 -43.76
N PRO A 314 33.99 5.79 -43.93
CA PRO A 314 35.38 5.83 -43.47
C PRO A 314 36.18 7.04 -43.96
N ALA A 315 35.80 7.61 -45.11
CA ALA A 315 36.43 8.78 -45.69
C ALA A 315 36.27 10.07 -44.84
N ILE A 316 35.38 10.10 -43.87
CA ILE A 316 35.14 11.26 -43.00
C ILE A 316 36.34 11.60 -42.12
N VAL A 317 37.23 10.61 -41.87
CA VAL A 317 38.47 10.79 -41.10
C VAL A 317 39.49 11.63 -41.89
N PHE A 318 39.44 11.61 -43.22
CA PHE A 318 40.35 12.29 -44.12
C PHE A 318 39.83 13.65 -44.62
N ARG A 319 38.59 14.02 -44.27
CA ARG A 319 37.99 15.33 -44.60
C ARG A 319 37.97 16.23 -43.34
N GLY A 320 39.06 16.29 -42.61
CA GLY A 320 39.24 17.04 -41.39
C GLY A 320 39.48 18.47 -41.51
#